data_f1ff9b0e0be9fd19d2e8a151add3a83d
#
_entry.id   f1ff9b0e0be9fd19d2e8a151add3a83d
#
_cell.length_a   1.000
_cell.length_b   1.000
_cell.length_c   1.000
_cell.angle_alpha   90.00
_cell.angle_beta   90.00
_cell.angle_gamma   90.00
#
_symmetry.space_group_name_H-M   'P 1'
#
loop_
_entity.id
_entity.type
_entity.pdbx_description
1 polymer ?
#
loop_
_entity_poly.entity_id
_entity_poly.type
_entity_poly.pdbx_seq_one_letter_code
_entity_poly.pdbx_strand_id
1 'polypeptide(L)'
;MKQSTIALALLPLLFTPVTKARTPEMPVLENRAAQGDITAPGGARRLTADQTAALRDSLSDKPAKNIILLIGDGMGDSEITAARNYAEGAGGFFKGIDALPLTGQYTHYALNKKTGKPDYVTDSAASATAWSTGVKTYNGALGVDIHEKDHPTILEMAKAAGLATGNVSTAELQDATPAALVAHATSRKCYGPGATSEKCPGNALEKGGKGSITEQLLNARADVTLGGGAKTFAETATAGEWQGKTLREQAQARGYQLVSDAASLNSVTEANQQKPLLGLFADGNMPVRWLGPKATYHGNIDKPAVTCTPNPQRNDSVPTLAQMTDKAIELLSKNEKGFFLQVEGASIDKQDHAANPCGQIGETVDLDEAVQRALEFAKKDGNTLVIVTADHAHASQIVAPDTKAPGLTQALNTKDGAVMVMSYGNSEEDSQEHTGSQLRIAAYGPHAANVVGLTDQTDLFYTMKAALGLK
;
A
#
# COMPACT_ATOMS: atom_id res chain seq x y z
N MET A 1 -65.15 -68.70 -14.65
CA MET A 1 -63.74 -68.47 -14.45
C MET A 1 -63.45 -67.10 -15.04
N LYS A 2 -63.32 -66.04 -14.19
CA LYS A 2 -62.98 -64.65 -14.60
C LYS A 2 -61.55 -64.37 -14.16
N GLN A 3 -60.67 -64.14 -15.11
CA GLN A 3 -59.31 -63.72 -14.84
C GLN A 3 -59.28 -62.17 -14.60
N SER A 4 -58.79 -61.76 -13.43
CA SER A 4 -58.55 -60.35 -13.11
C SER A 4 -57.13 -60.02 -13.44
N THR A 5 -56.97 -59.14 -14.37
CA THR A 5 -55.66 -58.57 -14.74
C THR A 5 -55.35 -57.33 -13.85
N ILE A 6 -54.31 -57.43 -13.04
CA ILE A 6 -53.82 -56.30 -12.24
C ILE A 6 -52.88 -55.51 -13.11
N ALA A 7 -53.24 -54.26 -13.40
CA ALA A 7 -52.37 -53.28 -14.09
C ALA A 7 -51.48 -52.61 -13.07
N LEU A 8 -50.17 -52.81 -13.19
CA LEU A 8 -49.13 -52.14 -12.40
C LEU A 8 -48.86 -50.77 -13.02
N ALA A 9 -49.27 -49.70 -12.35
CA ALA A 9 -48.93 -48.30 -12.77
C ALA A 9 -47.51 -47.94 -12.35
N LEU A 10 -46.65 -47.85 -13.33
CA LEU A 10 -45.29 -47.21 -13.12
C LEU A 10 -45.45 -45.69 -13.04
N LEU A 11 -45.17 -45.10 -11.86
CA LEU A 11 -44.99 -43.68 -11.70
C LEU A 11 -43.58 -43.28 -12.25
N PRO A 12 -43.47 -42.30 -13.12
CA PRO A 12 -42.16 -41.80 -13.50
C PRO A 12 -41.55 -40.94 -12.36
N LEU A 13 -40.40 -41.35 -11.86
CA LEU A 13 -39.55 -40.52 -10.99
C LEU A 13 -39.06 -39.31 -11.80
N LEU A 14 -39.65 -38.17 -11.52
CA LEU A 14 -39.12 -36.87 -11.98
C LEU A 14 -37.79 -36.58 -11.25
N PHE A 15 -36.68 -36.88 -11.89
CA PHE A 15 -35.38 -36.32 -11.49
C PHE A 15 -35.38 -34.81 -11.78
N THR A 16 -35.66 -34.02 -10.76
CA THR A 16 -35.31 -32.58 -10.83
C THR A 16 -33.77 -32.47 -10.78
N PRO A 17 -33.15 -31.87 -11.77
CA PRO A 17 -31.72 -31.60 -11.67
C PRO A 17 -31.49 -30.63 -10.50
N VAL A 18 -30.72 -31.09 -9.51
CA VAL A 18 -30.18 -30.21 -8.47
C VAL A 18 -29.25 -29.24 -9.19
N THR A 19 -29.77 -28.10 -9.54
CA THR A 19 -28.92 -26.97 -9.94
C THR A 19 -28.04 -26.65 -8.73
N LYS A 20 -26.77 -27.06 -8.77
CA LYS A 20 -25.75 -26.50 -7.88
C LYS A 20 -25.91 -24.99 -7.97
N ALA A 21 -26.32 -24.36 -6.87
CA ALA A 21 -26.26 -22.94 -6.74
C ALA A 21 -24.80 -22.55 -7.06
N ARG A 22 -24.58 -21.88 -8.20
CA ARG A 22 -23.30 -21.24 -8.50
C ARG A 22 -23.09 -20.29 -7.33
N THR A 23 -22.02 -20.51 -6.56
CA THR A 23 -21.43 -19.44 -5.73
C THR A 23 -21.33 -18.24 -6.66
N PRO A 24 -21.84 -17.05 -6.28
CA PRO A 24 -21.66 -15.87 -7.10
C PRO A 24 -20.16 -15.75 -7.38
N GLU A 25 -19.75 -15.96 -8.63
CA GLU A 25 -18.40 -15.60 -9.04
C GLU A 25 -18.30 -14.11 -8.78
N MET A 26 -17.42 -13.73 -7.84
CA MET A 26 -17.02 -12.35 -7.69
C MET A 26 -16.63 -11.84 -9.07
N PRO A 27 -17.02 -10.62 -9.47
CA PRO A 27 -16.79 -10.14 -10.82
C PRO A 27 -15.32 -10.31 -11.16
N VAL A 28 -15.08 -10.93 -12.29
CA VAL A 28 -13.74 -11.17 -12.81
C VAL A 28 -13.05 -9.81 -12.88
N LEU A 29 -11.86 -9.73 -12.29
CA LEU A 29 -10.98 -8.59 -12.48
C LEU A 29 -10.73 -8.49 -13.99
N GLU A 30 -11.35 -7.52 -14.63
CA GLU A 30 -11.41 -7.46 -16.08
C GLU A 30 -10.10 -7.01 -16.68
N ASN A 31 -9.79 -7.54 -17.84
CA ASN A 31 -8.76 -7.01 -18.70
C ASN A 31 -9.15 -5.59 -19.13
N ARG A 32 -8.37 -4.59 -18.73
CA ARG A 32 -8.57 -3.16 -19.04
C ARG A 32 -7.69 -2.67 -20.19
N ALA A 33 -7.10 -3.58 -20.97
CA ALA A 33 -6.34 -3.19 -22.15
C ALA A 33 -7.23 -2.59 -23.24
N ALA A 34 -6.66 -1.77 -24.12
CA ALA A 34 -7.28 -1.39 -25.38
C ALA A 34 -7.61 -2.65 -26.20
N GLN A 35 -8.76 -2.64 -26.86
CA GLN A 35 -9.31 -3.84 -27.51
C GLN A 35 -8.64 -4.20 -28.84
N GLY A 36 -8.02 -3.24 -29.51
CA GLY A 36 -7.42 -3.45 -30.80
C GLY A 36 -6.45 -2.35 -31.21
N ASP A 37 -6.33 -2.14 -32.53
CA ASP A 37 -5.52 -1.06 -33.07
C ASP A 37 -6.07 0.31 -32.62
N ILE A 38 -5.28 1.03 -31.83
CA ILE A 38 -5.68 2.34 -31.28
C ILE A 38 -5.92 3.40 -32.35
N THR A 39 -5.49 3.19 -33.61
CA THR A 39 -5.72 4.07 -34.72
C THR A 39 -7.07 3.81 -35.41
N ALA A 40 -7.68 2.65 -35.12
CA ALA A 40 -8.97 2.27 -35.69
C ALA A 40 -10.14 2.75 -34.81
N PRO A 41 -11.32 3.01 -35.38
CA PRO A 41 -12.51 3.37 -34.61
C PRO A 41 -12.83 2.30 -33.55
N GLY A 42 -12.87 2.72 -32.29
CA GLY A 42 -13.11 1.83 -31.12
C GLY A 42 -11.93 1.01 -30.67
N GLY A 43 -10.80 1.02 -31.37
CA GLY A 43 -9.62 0.23 -31.01
C GLY A 43 -9.02 0.61 -29.64
N ALA A 44 -9.10 1.89 -29.27
CA ALA A 44 -8.61 2.38 -27.96
C ALA A 44 -9.59 2.13 -26.80
N ARG A 45 -10.79 1.60 -27.03
CA ARG A 45 -11.78 1.31 -25.98
C ARG A 45 -11.25 0.25 -25.03
N ARG A 46 -11.49 0.48 -23.74
CA ARG A 46 -11.15 -0.46 -22.64
C ARG A 46 -12.38 -1.29 -22.19
N LEU A 47 -13.58 -0.79 -22.44
CA LEU A 47 -14.82 -1.49 -22.08
C LEU A 47 -15.22 -2.46 -23.18
N THR A 48 -15.47 -3.72 -22.80
CA THR A 48 -15.94 -4.76 -23.70
C THR A 48 -17.48 -4.82 -23.79
N ALA A 49 -18.15 -4.36 -22.71
CA ALA A 49 -19.60 -4.36 -22.59
C ALA A 49 -20.06 -3.30 -21.57
N ASP A 50 -21.37 -3.20 -21.37
CA ASP A 50 -21.95 -2.39 -20.29
C ASP A 50 -21.52 -2.92 -18.91
N GLN A 51 -21.08 -2.01 -18.03
CA GLN A 51 -20.53 -2.36 -16.71
C GLN A 51 -21.60 -2.47 -15.61
N THR A 52 -22.86 -2.09 -15.89
CA THR A 52 -23.90 -1.95 -14.87
C THR A 52 -24.12 -3.25 -14.09
N ALA A 53 -24.25 -4.38 -14.78
CA ALA A 53 -24.45 -5.68 -14.12
C ALA A 53 -23.21 -6.10 -13.32
N ALA A 54 -22.03 -6.01 -13.92
CA ALA A 54 -20.77 -6.38 -13.29
C ALA A 54 -20.52 -5.55 -12.01
N LEU A 55 -20.79 -4.24 -12.05
CA LEU A 55 -20.66 -3.38 -10.86
C LEU A 55 -21.67 -3.74 -9.78
N ARG A 56 -22.94 -4.00 -10.15
CA ARG A 56 -23.96 -4.45 -9.21
C ARG A 56 -23.53 -5.75 -8.51
N ASP A 57 -23.01 -6.69 -9.25
CA ASP A 57 -22.57 -7.98 -8.74
C ASP A 57 -21.30 -7.87 -7.88
N SER A 58 -20.54 -6.79 -8.02
CA SER A 58 -19.36 -6.48 -7.18
C SER A 58 -19.70 -5.89 -5.80
N LEU A 59 -20.92 -5.45 -5.59
CA LEU A 59 -21.34 -4.81 -4.35
C LEU A 59 -21.63 -5.85 -3.27
N SER A 60 -21.02 -5.66 -2.09
CA SER A 60 -21.27 -6.51 -0.93
C SER A 60 -21.12 -5.70 0.36
N ASP A 61 -22.10 -5.81 1.24
CA ASP A 61 -22.11 -5.24 2.59
C ASP A 61 -21.80 -6.28 3.69
N LYS A 62 -21.44 -7.50 3.29
CA LYS A 62 -21.05 -8.55 4.22
C LYS A 62 -19.78 -8.15 4.98
N PRO A 63 -19.63 -8.57 6.24
CA PRO A 63 -18.38 -8.34 6.97
C PRO A 63 -17.17 -8.88 6.21
N ALA A 64 -16.10 -8.12 6.15
CA ALA A 64 -14.82 -8.61 5.67
C ALA A 64 -14.12 -9.40 6.77
N LYS A 65 -13.59 -10.56 6.43
CA LYS A 65 -12.72 -11.33 7.33
C LYS A 65 -11.33 -10.69 7.38
N ASN A 66 -10.84 -10.23 6.22
CA ASN A 66 -9.51 -9.69 6.06
C ASN A 66 -9.55 -8.33 5.37
N ILE A 67 -8.56 -7.49 5.67
CA ILE A 67 -8.25 -6.28 4.90
C ILE A 67 -6.80 -6.31 4.45
N ILE A 68 -6.56 -5.98 3.17
CA ILE A 68 -5.25 -5.68 2.62
C ILE A 68 -5.31 -4.26 2.07
N LEU A 69 -4.62 -3.34 2.74
CA LEU A 69 -4.46 -1.95 2.33
C LEU A 69 -3.09 -1.78 1.68
N LEU A 70 -3.06 -1.37 0.41
CA LEU A 70 -1.82 -1.12 -0.31
C LEU A 70 -1.70 0.36 -0.62
N ILE A 71 -0.58 0.95 -0.18
CA ILE A 71 -0.29 2.38 -0.32
C ILE A 71 0.91 2.56 -1.25
N GLY A 72 0.71 3.34 -2.32
CA GLY A 72 1.82 3.89 -3.09
C GLY A 72 2.14 5.28 -2.57
N ASP A 73 3.27 5.42 -1.86
CA ASP A 73 3.68 6.73 -1.34
C ASP A 73 3.96 7.69 -2.51
N GLY A 74 3.28 8.84 -2.52
CA GLY A 74 3.39 9.81 -3.59
C GLY A 74 2.75 9.40 -4.92
N MET A 75 2.00 8.30 -4.96
CA MET A 75 1.43 7.72 -6.18
C MET A 75 0.14 8.42 -6.59
N GLY A 76 0.23 9.65 -7.09
CA GLY A 76 -0.87 10.36 -7.71
C GLY A 76 -1.22 9.83 -9.12
N ASP A 77 -2.21 10.44 -9.74
CA ASP A 77 -2.68 10.01 -11.09
C ASP A 77 -1.59 10.12 -12.15
N SER A 78 -0.71 11.13 -12.06
CA SER A 78 0.41 11.27 -13.01
C SER A 78 1.45 10.19 -12.83
N GLU A 79 1.76 9.78 -11.61
CA GLU A 79 2.72 8.71 -11.29
C GLU A 79 2.19 7.36 -11.81
N ILE A 80 0.91 7.04 -11.60
CA ILE A 80 0.27 5.83 -12.14
C ILE A 80 0.30 5.85 -13.66
N THR A 81 -0.07 6.98 -14.26
CA THR A 81 -0.17 7.11 -15.73
C THR A 81 1.20 6.98 -16.39
N ALA A 82 2.23 7.63 -15.84
CA ALA A 82 3.60 7.53 -16.35
C ALA A 82 4.12 6.09 -16.30
N ALA A 83 3.93 5.43 -15.17
CA ALA A 83 4.36 4.04 -14.99
C ALA A 83 3.63 3.09 -15.94
N ARG A 84 2.31 3.25 -16.11
CA ARG A 84 1.52 2.44 -17.07
C ARG A 84 1.99 2.68 -18.51
N ASN A 85 2.13 3.92 -18.94
CA ASN A 85 2.60 4.25 -20.28
C ASN A 85 3.97 3.65 -20.57
N TYR A 86 4.88 3.75 -19.61
CA TYR A 86 6.23 3.21 -19.77
C TYR A 86 6.24 1.69 -19.85
N ALA A 87 5.61 1.01 -18.90
CA ALA A 87 5.72 -0.44 -18.72
C ALA A 87 4.72 -1.25 -19.56
N GLU A 88 3.51 -0.71 -19.81
CA GLU A 88 2.41 -1.44 -20.44
C GLU A 88 1.93 -0.78 -21.75
N GLY A 89 2.38 0.45 -22.03
CA GLY A 89 1.89 1.26 -23.14
C GLY A 89 0.63 2.03 -22.80
N ALA A 90 0.29 3.04 -23.63
CA ALA A 90 -0.87 3.90 -23.43
C ALA A 90 -2.20 3.12 -23.51
N GLY A 91 -2.26 2.09 -24.34
CA GLY A 91 -3.38 1.16 -24.44
C GLY A 91 -3.31 -0.01 -23.46
N GLY A 92 -2.24 -0.13 -22.69
CA GLY A 92 -2.05 -1.18 -21.69
C GLY A 92 -2.78 -0.90 -20.38
N PHE A 93 -2.60 -1.79 -19.40
CA PHE A 93 -3.16 -1.63 -18.05
C PHE A 93 -2.30 -2.36 -17.03
N PHE A 94 -2.32 -1.89 -15.81
CA PHE A 94 -1.77 -2.61 -14.67
C PHE A 94 -2.72 -3.69 -14.19
N LYS A 95 -2.26 -4.93 -14.16
CA LYS A 95 -3.08 -6.11 -13.79
C LYS A 95 -3.51 -6.12 -12.32
N GLY A 96 -2.92 -5.28 -11.50
CA GLY A 96 -3.29 -5.03 -10.11
C GLY A 96 -4.03 -3.71 -9.97
N ILE A 97 -3.32 -2.59 -10.04
CA ILE A 97 -3.86 -1.24 -9.77
C ILE A 97 -5.08 -0.90 -10.64
N ASP A 98 -5.06 -1.25 -11.91
CA ASP A 98 -6.16 -0.94 -12.85
C ASP A 98 -7.27 -1.99 -12.86
N ALA A 99 -7.10 -3.10 -12.15
CA ALA A 99 -8.06 -4.21 -12.14
C ALA A 99 -9.15 -4.06 -11.07
N LEU A 100 -8.97 -3.20 -10.07
CA LEU A 100 -9.98 -3.01 -9.03
C LEU A 100 -11.25 -2.37 -9.61
N PRO A 101 -12.43 -2.95 -9.32
CA PRO A 101 -13.67 -2.57 -10.04
C PRO A 101 -14.30 -1.26 -9.57
N LEU A 102 -14.11 -0.88 -8.30
CA LEU A 102 -14.73 0.28 -7.70
C LEU A 102 -13.68 1.33 -7.41
N THR A 103 -13.85 2.51 -7.98
CA THR A 103 -12.91 3.62 -7.85
C THR A 103 -13.60 4.90 -7.42
N GLY A 104 -12.87 5.75 -6.73
CA GLY A 104 -13.25 7.09 -6.35
C GLY A 104 -12.01 7.97 -6.21
N GLN A 105 -12.22 9.11 -5.61
CA GLN A 105 -11.18 10.08 -5.29
C GLN A 105 -11.27 10.42 -3.80
N TYR A 106 -10.16 10.72 -3.15
CA TYR A 106 -10.21 11.20 -1.79
C TYR A 106 -9.27 12.38 -1.54
N THR A 107 -9.67 13.22 -0.58
CA THR A 107 -8.90 14.38 -0.12
C THR A 107 -7.91 13.97 0.96
N HIS A 108 -6.77 14.69 1.03
CA HIS A 108 -5.67 14.29 1.89
C HIS A 108 -4.96 15.46 2.61
N TYR A 109 -5.59 16.63 2.73
CA TYR A 109 -5.02 17.76 3.46
C TYR A 109 -4.69 17.43 4.92
N ALA A 110 -3.63 18.06 5.42
CA ALA A 110 -3.25 18.07 6.83
C ALA A 110 -3.84 19.30 7.55
N LEU A 111 -3.47 19.51 8.79
CA LEU A 111 -3.84 20.70 9.56
C LEU A 111 -2.59 21.50 9.96
N ASN A 112 -2.72 22.82 9.97
CA ASN A 112 -1.72 23.67 10.58
C ASN A 112 -1.88 23.59 12.11
N LYS A 113 -0.82 23.15 12.80
CA LYS A 113 -0.84 22.91 14.24
C LYS A 113 -1.23 24.13 15.08
N LYS A 114 -0.82 25.32 14.64
CA LYS A 114 -1.06 26.57 15.41
C LYS A 114 -2.46 27.12 15.22
N THR A 115 -3.02 27.00 14.01
CA THR A 115 -4.26 27.67 13.63
C THR A 115 -5.46 26.71 13.54
N GLY A 116 -5.21 25.40 13.46
CA GLY A 116 -6.25 24.38 13.19
C GLY A 116 -6.83 24.46 11.77
N LYS A 117 -6.32 25.34 10.92
CA LYS A 117 -6.79 25.48 9.54
C LYS A 117 -6.17 24.40 8.65
N PRO A 118 -6.80 24.06 7.51
CA PRO A 118 -6.22 23.15 6.55
C PRO A 118 -4.84 23.60 6.08
N ASP A 119 -3.93 22.65 6.01
CA ASP A 119 -2.68 22.69 5.26
C ASP A 119 -2.91 21.83 4.01
N TYR A 120 -2.93 22.44 2.84
CA TYR A 120 -3.36 21.79 1.62
C TYR A 120 -2.37 20.77 1.05
N VAL A 121 -1.14 20.74 1.57
CA VAL A 121 -0.12 19.79 1.17
C VAL A 121 0.32 18.98 2.38
N THR A 122 -0.17 17.74 2.46
CA THR A 122 0.15 16.82 3.55
C THR A 122 1.53 16.22 3.37
N ASP A 123 2.17 15.85 4.49
CA ASP A 123 3.24 14.86 4.48
C ASP A 123 2.69 13.44 4.68
N SER A 124 3.55 12.42 4.60
CA SER A 124 3.14 11.02 4.77
C SER A 124 2.72 10.70 6.20
N ALA A 125 3.22 11.42 7.21
CA ALA A 125 2.87 11.17 8.62
C ALA A 125 1.45 11.59 8.96
N ALA A 126 1.06 12.82 8.63
CA ALA A 126 -0.30 13.31 8.83
C ALA A 126 -1.31 12.52 8.00
N SER A 127 -0.94 12.16 6.77
CA SER A 127 -1.72 11.32 5.88
C SER A 127 -1.94 9.93 6.47
N ALA A 128 -0.88 9.22 6.83
CA ALA A 128 -0.99 7.88 7.41
C ALA A 128 -1.74 7.89 8.75
N THR A 129 -1.60 8.92 9.55
CA THR A 129 -2.40 9.11 10.77
C THR A 129 -3.90 9.23 10.45
N ALA A 130 -4.26 9.92 9.36
CA ALA A 130 -5.66 10.09 8.98
C ALA A 130 -6.34 8.75 8.68
N TRP A 131 -5.75 7.88 7.86
CA TRP A 131 -6.38 6.58 7.59
C TRP A 131 -6.16 5.54 8.69
N SER A 132 -5.13 5.67 9.50
CA SER A 132 -4.88 4.69 10.57
C SER A 132 -5.68 4.98 11.85
N THR A 133 -6.10 6.22 12.08
CA THR A 133 -6.81 6.64 13.32
C THR A 133 -8.16 7.33 13.09
N GLY A 134 -8.45 7.76 11.87
CA GLY A 134 -9.65 8.55 11.55
C GLY A 134 -9.56 10.02 11.98
N VAL A 135 -8.35 10.53 12.27
CA VAL A 135 -8.15 11.88 12.81
C VAL A 135 -7.21 12.68 11.91
N LYS A 136 -7.61 13.91 11.55
CA LYS A 136 -6.72 14.88 10.90
C LYS A 136 -5.71 15.42 11.89
N THR A 137 -4.45 15.59 11.44
CA THR A 137 -3.38 16.10 12.27
C THR A 137 -2.42 16.98 11.48
N TYR A 138 -1.38 17.47 12.12
CA TYR A 138 -0.34 18.33 11.52
C TYR A 138 0.77 17.50 10.86
N ASN A 139 1.43 18.07 9.87
CA ASN A 139 2.55 17.42 9.19
C ASN A 139 3.64 16.99 10.18
N GLY A 140 4.07 15.74 10.07
CA GLY A 140 5.06 15.13 10.95
C GLY A 140 4.49 14.34 12.14
N ALA A 141 3.22 14.50 12.47
CA ALA A 141 2.59 13.79 13.59
C ALA A 141 2.28 12.32 13.24
N LEU A 142 2.47 11.44 14.22
CA LEU A 142 2.16 10.01 14.12
C LEU A 142 1.17 9.61 15.21
N GLY A 143 -0.01 9.14 14.82
CA GLY A 143 -0.99 8.58 15.75
C GLY A 143 -1.51 9.53 16.81
N VAL A 144 -1.30 10.83 16.66
CA VAL A 144 -1.76 11.88 17.56
C VAL A 144 -2.54 12.94 16.78
N ASP A 145 -3.47 13.63 17.47
CA ASP A 145 -4.22 14.74 16.90
C ASP A 145 -3.45 16.08 17.00
N ILE A 146 -4.10 17.16 16.61
CA ILE A 146 -3.52 18.51 16.63
C ILE A 146 -3.12 18.98 18.05
N HIS A 147 -3.69 18.38 19.08
CA HIS A 147 -3.37 18.62 20.49
C HIS A 147 -2.39 17.62 21.07
N GLU A 148 -1.78 16.80 20.21
CA GLU A 148 -0.82 15.74 20.59
C GLU A 148 -1.44 14.64 21.46
N LYS A 149 -2.77 14.49 21.40
CA LYS A 149 -3.48 13.39 22.06
C LYS A 149 -3.42 12.14 21.18
N ASP A 150 -3.07 11.00 21.80
CA ASP A 150 -3.03 9.70 21.14
C ASP A 150 -4.42 9.23 20.71
N HIS A 151 -4.50 8.60 19.54
CA HIS A 151 -5.69 7.92 19.04
C HIS A 151 -5.36 6.49 18.64
N PRO A 152 -6.20 5.49 19.02
CA PRO A 152 -5.97 4.10 18.64
C PRO A 152 -5.90 3.94 17.13
N THR A 153 -4.92 3.14 16.67
CA THR A 153 -4.78 2.84 15.25
C THR A 153 -5.61 1.63 14.85
N ILE A 154 -5.92 1.53 13.55
CA ILE A 154 -6.62 0.38 12.99
C ILE A 154 -5.88 -0.94 13.28
N LEU A 155 -4.54 -0.94 13.26
CA LEU A 155 -3.73 -2.11 13.60
C LEU A 155 -3.89 -2.49 15.08
N GLU A 156 -3.82 -1.52 15.99
CA GLU A 156 -4.02 -1.73 17.42
C GLU A 156 -5.43 -2.27 17.71
N MET A 157 -6.44 -1.71 17.04
CA MET A 157 -7.84 -2.17 17.18
C MET A 157 -8.04 -3.58 16.64
N ALA A 158 -7.47 -3.89 15.48
CA ALA A 158 -7.51 -5.24 14.89
C ALA A 158 -6.86 -6.27 15.80
N LYS A 159 -5.68 -5.95 16.35
CA LYS A 159 -4.99 -6.80 17.32
C LYS A 159 -5.82 -7.02 18.59
N ALA A 160 -6.40 -5.97 19.14
CA ALA A 160 -7.26 -6.06 20.34
C ALA A 160 -8.50 -6.94 20.10
N ALA A 161 -9.01 -6.98 18.88
CA ALA A 161 -10.11 -7.87 18.46
C ALA A 161 -9.66 -9.33 18.20
N GLY A 162 -8.36 -9.61 18.28
CA GLY A 162 -7.78 -10.94 18.09
C GLY A 162 -7.49 -11.30 16.64
N LEU A 163 -7.52 -10.33 15.71
CA LEU A 163 -7.05 -10.53 14.34
C LEU A 163 -5.52 -10.60 14.30
N ALA A 164 -4.99 -11.29 13.31
CA ALA A 164 -3.58 -11.16 12.98
C ALA A 164 -3.31 -9.80 12.33
N THR A 165 -2.09 -9.27 12.51
CA THR A 165 -1.72 -7.94 12.01
C THR A 165 -0.40 -7.97 11.28
N GLY A 166 -0.31 -7.24 10.17
CA GLY A 166 0.87 -7.15 9.33
C GLY A 166 1.16 -5.73 8.86
N ASN A 167 2.46 -5.42 8.79
CA ASN A 167 2.98 -4.13 8.38
C ASN A 167 4.20 -4.36 7.48
N VAL A 168 4.06 -4.05 6.20
CA VAL A 168 5.06 -4.31 5.16
C VAL A 168 5.36 -3.01 4.42
N SER A 169 6.63 -2.69 4.24
CA SER A 169 7.06 -1.51 3.49
C SER A 169 8.41 -1.73 2.82
N THR A 170 8.66 -1.03 1.72
CA THR A 170 10.00 -0.91 1.12
C THR A 170 10.83 0.19 1.76
N ALA A 171 10.25 0.99 2.67
CA ALA A 171 10.97 1.97 3.48
C ALA A 171 11.64 1.35 4.70
N GLU A 172 12.41 2.18 5.41
CA GLU A 172 12.70 1.94 6.82
C GLU A 172 11.38 1.78 7.60
N LEU A 173 11.28 0.77 8.45
CA LEU A 173 10.05 0.51 9.23
C LEU A 173 9.69 1.63 10.21
N GLN A 174 10.64 2.52 10.47
CA GLN A 174 10.48 3.73 11.28
C GLN A 174 9.91 4.91 10.48
N ASP A 175 9.88 4.82 9.15
CA ASP A 175 9.32 5.89 8.30
C ASP A 175 7.81 6.03 8.50
N ALA A 176 7.28 7.18 8.12
CA ALA A 176 5.95 7.64 8.51
C ALA A 176 4.81 6.64 8.27
N THR A 177 4.73 6.07 7.08
CA THR A 177 3.60 5.21 6.69
C THR A 177 3.53 3.91 7.51
N PRO A 178 4.59 3.12 7.67
CA PRO A 178 4.55 1.98 8.58
C PRO A 178 4.48 2.40 10.04
N ALA A 179 5.14 3.50 10.45
CA ALA A 179 5.18 3.97 11.83
C ALA A 179 3.79 4.41 12.35
N ALA A 180 2.98 5.05 11.52
CA ALA A 180 1.65 5.54 11.92
C ALA A 180 0.65 4.43 12.30
N LEU A 181 0.94 3.17 11.98
CA LEU A 181 0.14 2.04 12.44
C LEU A 181 0.46 1.61 13.87
N VAL A 182 1.65 1.89 14.37
CA VAL A 182 2.21 1.28 15.59
C VAL A 182 2.74 2.29 16.60
N ALA A 183 2.88 3.56 16.23
CA ALA A 183 3.48 4.57 17.09
C ALA A 183 2.60 5.80 17.27
N HIS A 184 2.76 6.43 18.44
CA HIS A 184 2.17 7.70 18.80
C HIS A 184 3.32 8.64 19.17
N ALA A 185 3.64 9.58 18.28
CA ALA A 185 4.78 10.47 18.44
C ALA A 185 4.49 11.86 17.85
N THR A 186 5.04 12.86 18.48
CA THR A 186 4.86 14.27 18.06
C THR A 186 5.62 14.61 16.78
N SER A 187 6.59 13.77 16.39
CA SER A 187 7.35 13.93 15.15
C SER A 187 7.78 12.58 14.58
N ARG A 188 7.62 12.43 13.27
CA ARG A 188 8.09 11.28 12.47
C ARG A 188 9.61 11.07 12.51
N LYS A 189 10.37 12.06 12.98
CA LYS A 189 11.84 12.00 13.05
C LYS A 189 12.37 11.20 14.23
N CYS A 190 11.52 10.72 15.10
CA CYS A 190 11.87 10.05 16.35
C CYS A 190 12.05 8.53 16.18
N TYR A 191 12.93 8.15 15.26
CA TYR A 191 13.14 6.76 14.82
C TYR A 191 13.60 5.85 15.94
N GLY A 192 14.67 6.21 16.62
CA GLY A 192 15.28 5.47 17.70
C GLY A 192 15.44 6.29 18.99
N PRO A 193 15.97 5.71 20.07
CA PRO A 193 16.12 6.39 21.36
C PRO A 193 16.87 7.70 21.30
N GLY A 194 17.98 7.77 20.56
CA GLY A 194 18.78 9.00 20.43
C GLY A 194 18.03 10.16 19.79
N ALA A 195 17.43 9.90 18.62
CA ALA A 195 16.64 10.92 17.91
C ALA A 195 15.40 11.32 18.73
N THR A 196 14.82 10.41 19.51
CA THR A 196 13.65 10.71 20.34
C THR A 196 14.00 11.63 21.48
N SER A 197 15.11 11.38 22.19
CA SER A 197 15.58 12.26 23.27
C SER A 197 15.85 13.70 22.78
N GLU A 198 16.33 13.84 21.54
CA GLU A 198 16.65 15.14 20.93
C GLU A 198 15.41 15.87 20.38
N LYS A 199 14.60 15.15 19.58
CA LYS A 199 13.55 15.76 18.73
C LYS A 199 12.14 15.60 19.30
N CYS A 200 11.90 14.57 20.11
CA CYS A 200 10.61 14.27 20.75
C CYS A 200 10.78 13.98 22.24
N PRO A 201 11.37 14.87 23.03
CA PRO A 201 11.73 14.56 24.42
C PRO A 201 10.52 14.11 25.26
N GLY A 202 9.31 14.59 24.95
CA GLY A 202 8.08 14.13 25.60
C GLY A 202 7.69 12.69 25.29
N ASN A 203 8.22 12.11 24.21
CA ASN A 203 8.01 10.70 23.87
C ASN A 203 9.12 9.80 24.44
N ALA A 204 10.23 10.34 24.87
CA ALA A 204 11.38 9.58 25.35
C ALA A 204 11.06 8.79 26.64
N LEU A 205 11.52 7.54 26.74
CA LEU A 205 11.28 6.69 27.89
C LEU A 205 11.83 7.30 29.18
N GLU A 206 12.98 7.94 29.15
CA GLU A 206 13.61 8.63 30.29
C GLU A 206 12.79 9.83 30.81
N LYS A 207 11.81 10.29 30.04
CA LYS A 207 10.84 11.34 30.42
C LYS A 207 9.45 10.81 30.73
N GLY A 208 9.29 9.48 30.79
CA GLY A 208 7.99 8.83 31.04
C GLY A 208 7.10 8.73 29.79
N GLY A 209 7.64 8.97 28.60
CA GLY A 209 6.95 8.78 27.33
C GLY A 209 6.90 7.32 26.89
N LYS A 210 6.31 7.08 25.71
CA LYS A 210 6.12 5.73 25.13
C LYS A 210 7.38 5.17 24.44
N GLY A 211 8.41 5.97 24.31
CA GLY A 211 9.65 5.63 23.63
C GLY A 211 9.67 6.06 22.16
N SER A 212 10.76 5.71 21.50
CA SER A 212 10.97 5.92 20.06
C SER A 212 9.97 5.14 19.21
N ILE A 213 9.88 5.49 17.93
CA ILE A 213 9.07 4.74 16.95
C ILE A 213 9.44 3.25 16.98
N THR A 214 10.72 2.91 17.01
CA THR A 214 11.18 1.52 17.02
C THR A 214 10.78 0.80 18.31
N GLU A 215 10.90 1.44 19.45
CA GLU A 215 10.45 0.87 20.73
C GLU A 215 8.94 0.64 20.74
N GLN A 216 8.17 1.60 20.22
CA GLN A 216 6.71 1.45 20.09
C GLN A 216 6.33 0.38 19.07
N LEU A 217 7.07 0.23 17.96
CA LEU A 217 6.90 -0.86 16.99
C LEU A 217 7.03 -2.23 17.67
N LEU A 218 8.07 -2.42 18.47
CA LEU A 218 8.28 -3.65 19.22
C LEU A 218 7.16 -3.89 20.26
N ASN A 219 6.67 -2.84 20.91
CA ASN A 219 5.55 -2.91 21.85
C ASN A 219 4.22 -3.23 21.18
N ALA A 220 3.96 -2.66 20.02
CA ALA A 220 2.76 -2.93 19.23
C ALA A 220 2.68 -4.39 18.80
N ARG A 221 3.83 -5.04 18.58
CA ARG A 221 3.94 -6.48 18.34
C ARG A 221 2.99 -6.98 17.28
N ALA A 222 3.07 -6.41 16.06
CA ALA A 222 2.39 -6.98 14.91
C ALA A 222 2.91 -8.41 14.65
N ASP A 223 2.07 -9.29 14.14
CA ASP A 223 2.46 -10.67 13.84
C ASP A 223 3.51 -10.75 12.73
N VAL A 224 3.44 -9.86 11.75
CA VAL A 224 4.38 -9.76 10.62
C VAL A 224 4.78 -8.31 10.43
N THR A 225 6.09 -8.03 10.46
CA THR A 225 6.67 -6.71 10.17
C THR A 225 7.86 -6.89 9.23
N LEU A 226 7.77 -6.39 8.00
CA LEU A 226 8.78 -6.59 6.95
C LEU A 226 9.15 -5.26 6.30
N GLY A 227 10.44 -4.97 6.19
CA GLY A 227 10.93 -3.77 5.52
C GLY A 227 12.41 -3.50 5.68
N GLY A 228 12.81 -2.25 5.54
CA GLY A 228 14.16 -1.75 5.83
C GLY A 228 14.29 -1.22 7.25
N GLY A 229 15.35 -0.46 7.52
CA GLY A 229 15.56 0.22 8.80
C GLY A 229 16.38 -0.57 9.83
N ALA A 230 17.14 -1.57 9.40
CA ALA A 230 18.00 -2.38 10.29
C ALA A 230 18.99 -1.53 11.10
N LYS A 231 19.46 -0.42 10.53
CA LYS A 231 20.40 0.50 11.18
C LYS A 231 19.90 1.02 12.53
N THR A 232 18.63 1.42 12.62
CA THR A 232 18.06 1.93 13.87
C THR A 232 17.94 0.86 14.95
N PHE A 233 17.75 -0.40 14.56
CA PHE A 233 17.72 -1.51 15.52
C PHE A 233 19.07 -1.79 16.20
N ALA A 234 20.16 -1.23 15.72
CA ALA A 234 21.47 -1.27 16.38
C ALA A 234 21.62 -0.25 17.53
N GLU A 235 20.70 0.72 17.65
CA GLU A 235 20.71 1.66 18.78
C GLU A 235 20.36 0.97 20.10
N THR A 236 20.91 1.51 21.19
CA THR A 236 20.71 0.99 22.55
C THR A 236 19.59 1.75 23.25
N ALA A 237 18.71 1.03 23.92
CA ALA A 237 17.69 1.62 24.78
C ALA A 237 18.33 2.38 25.95
N THR A 238 17.89 3.63 26.17
CA THR A 238 18.47 4.55 27.19
C THR A 238 17.76 4.46 28.54
N ALA A 239 16.55 3.89 28.58
CA ALA A 239 15.76 3.77 29.82
C ALA A 239 14.77 2.59 29.71
N GLY A 240 14.05 2.33 30.80
CA GLY A 240 13.02 1.30 30.89
C GLY A 240 13.57 -0.10 31.10
N GLU A 241 12.71 -1.10 30.92
CA GLU A 241 13.03 -2.53 31.15
C GLU A 241 14.23 -3.01 30.32
N TRP A 242 14.41 -2.45 29.14
CA TRP A 242 15.44 -2.87 28.18
C TRP A 242 16.67 -1.96 28.14
N GLN A 243 16.84 -1.10 29.14
CA GLN A 243 17.99 -0.21 29.21
C GLN A 243 19.32 -0.98 29.05
N GLY A 244 20.20 -0.46 28.21
CA GLY A 244 21.49 -1.07 27.90
C GLY A 244 21.47 -2.18 26.85
N LYS A 245 20.29 -2.62 26.38
CA LYS A 245 20.13 -3.56 25.26
C LYS A 245 19.94 -2.81 23.96
N THR A 246 20.51 -3.34 22.86
CA THR A 246 20.14 -2.85 21.54
C THR A 246 18.68 -3.18 21.23
N LEU A 247 18.05 -2.43 20.34
CA LEU A 247 16.66 -2.72 19.93
C LEU A 247 16.55 -4.09 19.23
N ARG A 248 17.62 -4.53 18.55
CA ARG A 248 17.72 -5.88 17.98
C ARG A 248 17.76 -6.95 19.07
N GLU A 249 18.59 -6.79 20.09
CA GLU A 249 18.64 -7.69 21.26
C GLU A 249 17.29 -7.74 21.99
N GLN A 250 16.63 -6.58 22.11
CA GLN A 250 15.28 -6.49 22.67
C GLN A 250 14.28 -7.31 21.86
N ALA A 251 14.30 -7.18 20.51
CA ALA A 251 13.43 -7.96 19.64
C ALA A 251 13.65 -9.48 19.84
N GLN A 252 14.91 -9.92 19.87
CA GLN A 252 15.26 -11.32 20.13
C GLN A 252 14.73 -11.81 21.49
N ALA A 253 14.96 -11.04 22.55
CA ALA A 253 14.51 -11.38 23.90
C ALA A 253 12.98 -11.43 24.01
N ARG A 254 12.26 -10.66 23.21
CA ARG A 254 10.79 -10.67 23.11
C ARG A 254 10.23 -11.80 22.24
N GLY A 255 11.08 -12.66 21.69
CA GLY A 255 10.66 -13.82 20.89
C GLY A 255 10.37 -13.54 19.43
N TYR A 256 10.78 -12.38 18.89
CA TYR A 256 10.70 -12.12 17.46
C TYR A 256 11.61 -13.07 16.68
N GLN A 257 11.07 -13.61 15.58
CA GLN A 257 11.87 -14.28 14.55
C GLN A 257 12.49 -13.20 13.68
N LEU A 258 13.83 -13.14 13.61
CA LEU A 258 14.57 -12.17 12.81
C LEU A 258 15.02 -12.80 11.49
N VAL A 259 14.66 -12.20 10.38
CA VAL A 259 15.10 -12.57 9.03
C VAL A 259 15.67 -11.36 8.31
N SER A 260 16.64 -11.57 7.41
CA SER A 260 17.35 -10.47 6.74
C SER A 260 17.55 -10.65 5.24
N ASP A 261 17.05 -11.73 4.66
CA ASP A 261 17.11 -12.01 3.23
C ASP A 261 15.88 -12.81 2.74
N ALA A 262 15.75 -12.95 1.43
CA ALA A 262 14.63 -13.66 0.83
C ALA A 262 14.58 -15.14 1.23
N ALA A 263 15.72 -15.81 1.36
CA ALA A 263 15.78 -17.21 1.70
C ALA A 263 15.30 -17.47 3.12
N SER A 264 15.78 -16.68 4.10
CA SER A 264 15.32 -16.78 5.49
C SER A 264 13.85 -16.40 5.64
N LEU A 265 13.37 -15.39 4.89
CA LEU A 265 11.94 -15.05 4.86
C LEU A 265 11.10 -16.23 4.36
N ASN A 266 11.50 -16.86 3.26
CA ASN A 266 10.77 -18.00 2.68
C ASN A 266 10.70 -19.21 3.62
N SER A 267 11.66 -19.36 4.51
CA SER A 267 11.72 -20.47 5.48
C SER A 267 10.75 -20.32 6.65
N VAL A 268 10.18 -19.13 6.86
CA VAL A 268 9.22 -18.90 7.95
C VAL A 268 7.91 -19.59 7.65
N THR A 269 7.43 -20.42 8.59
CA THR A 269 6.20 -21.20 8.43
C THR A 269 5.07 -20.73 9.33
N GLU A 270 5.35 -19.93 10.36
CA GLU A 270 4.34 -19.36 11.25
C GLU A 270 4.78 -17.96 11.73
N ALA A 271 3.81 -17.10 11.94
CA ALA A 271 3.99 -15.83 12.63
C ALA A 271 2.71 -15.51 13.42
N ASN A 272 2.87 -15.29 14.72
CA ASN A 272 1.77 -15.07 15.65
C ASN A 272 2.29 -14.31 16.88
N GLN A 273 1.46 -14.13 17.89
CA GLN A 273 1.83 -13.37 19.09
C GLN A 273 2.93 -14.05 19.94
N GLN A 274 3.11 -15.35 19.83
CA GLN A 274 4.20 -16.08 20.49
C GLN A 274 5.52 -15.98 19.71
N LYS A 275 5.42 -15.94 18.38
CA LYS A 275 6.57 -15.88 17.46
C LYS A 275 6.31 -14.82 16.35
N PRO A 276 6.28 -13.53 16.70
CA PRO A 276 6.13 -12.49 15.69
C PRO A 276 7.35 -12.46 14.78
N LEU A 277 7.14 -12.13 13.51
CA LEU A 277 8.18 -12.05 12.49
C LEU A 277 8.63 -10.60 12.31
N LEU A 278 9.93 -10.36 12.33
CA LEU A 278 10.58 -9.10 11.99
C LEU A 278 11.61 -9.34 10.88
N GLY A 279 11.31 -8.88 9.68
CA GLY A 279 12.24 -8.93 8.54
C GLY A 279 12.86 -7.56 8.28
N LEU A 280 14.19 -7.51 8.30
CA LEU A 280 14.99 -6.30 8.08
C LEU A 280 15.93 -6.54 6.90
N PHE A 281 15.55 -6.05 5.72
CA PHE A 281 16.21 -6.42 4.46
C PHE A 281 17.18 -5.35 3.93
N ALA A 282 17.32 -4.24 4.62
CA ALA A 282 18.26 -3.16 4.35
C ALA A 282 18.54 -2.33 5.61
N ASP A 283 19.69 -1.68 5.68
CA ASP A 283 20.03 -0.76 6.75
C ASP A 283 19.12 0.48 6.75
N GLY A 284 18.91 1.07 5.59
CA GLY A 284 17.95 2.14 5.32
C GLY A 284 16.73 1.64 4.56
N ASN A 285 16.32 2.38 3.53
CA ASN A 285 15.28 1.93 2.61
C ASN A 285 15.75 0.77 1.77
N MET A 286 14.83 -0.09 1.36
CA MET A 286 15.14 -1.18 0.44
C MET A 286 15.55 -0.65 -0.94
N PRO A 287 16.42 -1.36 -1.68
CA PRO A 287 16.87 -0.91 -2.99
C PRO A 287 15.72 -0.84 -3.99
N VAL A 288 15.71 0.20 -4.82
CA VAL A 288 14.71 0.39 -5.88
C VAL A 288 14.88 -0.62 -7.01
N ARG A 289 13.80 -0.88 -7.75
CA ARG A 289 13.77 -1.85 -8.85
C ARG A 289 14.61 -1.42 -10.05
N TRP A 290 14.44 -0.17 -10.51
CA TRP A 290 15.06 0.35 -11.73
C TRP A 290 15.90 1.58 -11.48
N LEU A 291 16.97 1.69 -12.27
CA LEU A 291 17.89 2.83 -12.31
C LEU A 291 17.76 3.58 -13.62
N GLY A 292 18.06 4.86 -13.57
CA GLY A 292 18.17 5.75 -14.72
C GLY A 292 18.66 7.13 -14.29
N PRO A 293 18.95 8.00 -15.28
CA PRO A 293 19.38 9.36 -14.97
C PRO A 293 18.25 10.17 -14.33
N LYS A 294 18.64 11.05 -13.43
CA LYS A 294 17.74 12.09 -12.92
C LYS A 294 17.38 13.07 -14.03
N ALA A 295 16.19 13.62 -13.95
CA ALA A 295 15.77 14.71 -14.80
C ALA A 295 16.69 15.93 -14.63
N THR A 296 16.92 16.66 -15.71
CA THR A 296 17.76 17.85 -15.74
C THR A 296 17.05 18.98 -16.46
N TYR A 297 17.50 20.22 -16.25
CA TYR A 297 16.97 21.35 -16.97
C TYR A 297 17.11 21.11 -18.48
N HIS A 298 16.01 21.26 -19.24
CA HIS A 298 15.91 20.95 -20.66
C HIS A 298 16.37 19.53 -21.07
N GLY A 299 16.34 18.56 -20.14
CA GLY A 299 16.84 17.21 -20.38
C GLY A 299 16.13 16.49 -21.56
N ASN A 300 14.85 16.81 -21.81
CA ASN A 300 14.11 16.29 -22.95
C ASN A 300 14.54 16.88 -24.29
N ILE A 301 15.17 18.04 -24.31
CA ILE A 301 15.65 18.74 -25.52
C ILE A 301 17.12 18.39 -25.78
N ASP A 302 17.95 18.45 -24.74
CA ASP A 302 19.40 18.42 -24.83
C ASP A 302 19.98 16.99 -24.75
N LYS A 303 19.17 16.00 -24.34
CA LYS A 303 19.58 14.61 -24.14
C LYS A 303 18.65 13.63 -24.86
N PRO A 304 19.18 12.48 -25.29
CA PRO A 304 18.34 11.45 -25.88
C PRO A 304 17.37 10.83 -24.84
N ALA A 305 16.28 10.26 -25.33
CA ALA A 305 15.40 9.45 -24.51
C ALA A 305 16.15 8.19 -24.02
N VAL A 306 15.85 7.78 -22.78
CA VAL A 306 16.50 6.65 -22.13
C VAL A 306 15.53 5.50 -21.88
N THR A 307 16.08 4.31 -21.71
CA THR A 307 15.40 3.12 -21.21
C THR A 307 15.94 2.80 -19.83
N CYS A 308 15.07 2.53 -18.86
CA CYS A 308 15.44 2.19 -17.50
C CYS A 308 16.15 0.84 -17.43
N THR A 309 17.11 0.71 -16.53
CA THR A 309 17.90 -0.51 -16.35
C THR A 309 17.62 -1.16 -15.00
N PRO A 310 17.69 -2.50 -14.88
CA PRO A 310 17.60 -3.18 -13.60
C PRO A 310 18.66 -2.71 -12.61
N ASN A 311 18.29 -2.60 -11.34
CA ASN A 311 19.22 -2.26 -10.27
C ASN A 311 19.98 -3.51 -9.80
N PRO A 312 21.32 -3.57 -9.94
CA PRO A 312 22.11 -4.72 -9.50
C PRO A 312 22.03 -5.01 -7.99
N GLN A 313 21.72 -4.00 -7.17
CA GLN A 313 21.52 -4.17 -5.73
C GLN A 313 20.21 -4.90 -5.41
N ARG A 314 19.30 -4.95 -6.36
CA ARG A 314 18.02 -5.66 -6.27
C ARG A 314 18.18 -7.11 -6.78
N ASN A 315 19.07 -7.88 -6.14
CA ASN A 315 19.34 -9.27 -6.46
C ASN A 315 18.40 -10.24 -5.72
N ASP A 316 18.52 -11.53 -5.97
CA ASP A 316 17.64 -12.58 -5.44
C ASP A 316 17.67 -12.71 -3.90
N SER A 317 18.64 -12.12 -3.22
CA SER A 317 18.70 -12.11 -1.76
C SER A 317 17.75 -11.06 -1.14
N VAL A 318 17.33 -10.08 -1.92
CA VAL A 318 16.40 -9.02 -1.48
C VAL A 318 14.99 -9.42 -1.88
N PRO A 319 14.06 -9.64 -0.92
CA PRO A 319 12.69 -9.97 -1.28
C PRO A 319 12.02 -8.78 -1.99
N THR A 320 11.26 -9.09 -3.04
CA THR A 320 10.42 -8.08 -3.71
C THR A 320 9.22 -7.73 -2.83
N LEU A 321 8.58 -6.60 -3.12
CA LEU A 321 7.35 -6.22 -2.42
C LEU A 321 6.26 -7.28 -2.62
N ALA A 322 6.15 -7.86 -3.81
CA ALA A 322 5.24 -8.97 -4.07
C ALA A 322 5.56 -10.21 -3.22
N GLN A 323 6.82 -10.58 -3.08
CA GLN A 323 7.25 -11.71 -2.23
C GLN A 323 6.96 -11.46 -0.75
N MET A 324 7.23 -10.26 -0.26
CA MET A 324 6.89 -9.87 1.12
C MET A 324 5.38 -9.91 1.36
N THR A 325 4.59 -9.44 0.40
CA THR A 325 3.12 -9.47 0.44
C THR A 325 2.59 -10.90 0.48
N ASP A 326 3.08 -11.77 -0.41
CA ASP A 326 2.70 -13.20 -0.43
C ASP A 326 3.00 -13.87 0.91
N LYS A 327 4.19 -13.68 1.45
CA LYS A 327 4.59 -14.28 2.71
C LYS A 327 3.76 -13.74 3.89
N ALA A 328 3.52 -12.45 3.92
CA ALA A 328 2.65 -11.86 4.94
C ALA A 328 1.23 -12.45 4.88
N ILE A 329 0.63 -12.54 3.70
CA ILE A 329 -0.70 -13.14 3.52
C ILE A 329 -0.70 -14.62 3.94
N GLU A 330 0.30 -15.39 3.52
CA GLU A 330 0.45 -16.81 3.89
C GLU A 330 0.43 -16.99 5.41
N LEU A 331 1.20 -16.19 6.13
CA LEU A 331 1.32 -16.30 7.58
C LEU A 331 0.09 -15.78 8.32
N LEU A 332 -0.42 -14.61 7.93
CA LEU A 332 -1.55 -13.95 8.59
C LEU A 332 -2.88 -14.69 8.37
N SER A 333 -3.06 -15.30 7.20
CA SER A 333 -4.29 -16.04 6.86
C SER A 333 -4.51 -17.30 7.69
N LYS A 334 -3.52 -17.74 8.46
CA LYS A 334 -3.64 -18.84 9.43
C LYS A 334 -4.46 -18.47 10.66
N ASN A 335 -4.68 -17.17 10.92
CA ASN A 335 -5.59 -16.73 11.98
C ASN A 335 -7.04 -16.91 11.54
N GLU A 336 -7.79 -17.73 12.27
CA GLU A 336 -9.19 -18.06 11.94
C GLU A 336 -10.13 -16.84 12.02
N LYS A 337 -9.79 -15.83 12.83
CA LYS A 337 -10.56 -14.59 12.94
C LYS A 337 -10.30 -13.63 11.77
N GLY A 338 -9.24 -13.83 11.01
CA GLY A 338 -8.82 -12.98 9.92
C GLY A 338 -7.65 -12.08 10.26
N PHE A 339 -7.37 -11.12 9.38
CA PHE A 339 -6.21 -10.23 9.53
C PHE A 339 -6.42 -8.83 8.95
N PHE A 340 -5.60 -7.91 9.45
CA PHE A 340 -5.33 -6.60 8.84
C PHE A 340 -3.88 -6.57 8.35
N LEU A 341 -3.66 -6.20 7.10
CA LEU A 341 -2.34 -6.04 6.50
C LEU A 341 -2.25 -4.72 5.75
N GLN A 342 -1.24 -3.91 6.07
CA GLN A 342 -0.84 -2.77 5.25
C GLN A 342 0.45 -3.10 4.51
N VAL A 343 0.47 -2.78 3.20
CA VAL A 343 1.63 -2.93 2.32
C VAL A 343 1.93 -1.58 1.69
N GLU A 344 3.17 -1.14 1.76
CA GLU A 344 3.59 0.13 1.19
C GLU A 344 4.70 -0.03 0.15
N GLY A 345 4.49 0.58 -1.03
CA GLY A 345 5.55 0.91 -1.96
C GLY A 345 6.03 2.34 -1.69
N ALA A 346 7.09 2.46 -0.90
CA ALA A 346 7.51 3.74 -0.32
C ALA A 346 8.34 4.63 -1.25
N SER A 347 9.03 4.03 -2.20
CA SER A 347 10.05 4.76 -2.94
C SER A 347 9.57 5.35 -4.28
N ILE A 348 8.27 5.29 -4.57
CA ILE A 348 7.65 6.13 -5.60
C ILE A 348 7.89 7.60 -5.22
N ASP A 349 7.51 7.98 -4.00
CA ASP A 349 7.74 9.28 -3.40
C ASP A 349 9.21 9.67 -3.36
N LYS A 350 10.07 8.80 -2.83
CA LYS A 350 11.51 9.10 -2.68
C LYS A 350 12.19 9.35 -4.02
N GLN A 351 11.76 8.67 -5.07
CA GLN A 351 12.27 8.86 -6.42
C GLN A 351 11.65 10.08 -7.13
N ASP A 352 10.40 10.43 -6.82
CA ASP A 352 9.80 11.71 -7.20
C ASP A 352 10.56 12.89 -6.59
N HIS A 353 10.85 12.86 -5.29
CA HIS A 353 11.69 13.85 -4.62
C HIS A 353 13.05 14.01 -5.31
N ALA A 354 13.64 12.90 -5.75
CA ALA A 354 14.92 12.89 -6.45
C ALA A 354 14.83 13.27 -7.94
N ALA A 355 13.65 13.57 -8.47
CA ALA A 355 13.39 13.78 -9.89
C ALA A 355 13.94 12.64 -10.76
N ASN A 356 13.74 11.39 -10.32
CA ASN A 356 14.23 10.17 -10.97
C ASN A 356 13.06 9.35 -11.54
N PRO A 357 12.72 9.51 -12.83
CA PRO A 357 11.57 8.83 -13.40
C PRO A 357 11.71 7.30 -13.45
N CYS A 358 12.89 6.77 -13.72
CA CYS A 358 13.10 5.32 -13.75
C CYS A 358 12.87 4.68 -12.38
N GLY A 359 13.33 5.34 -11.31
CA GLY A 359 13.10 4.88 -9.96
C GLY A 359 11.62 4.89 -9.60
N GLN A 360 10.92 6.00 -9.80
CA GLN A 360 9.50 6.12 -9.47
C GLN A 360 8.63 5.15 -10.28
N ILE A 361 8.90 5.00 -11.57
CA ILE A 361 8.17 4.07 -12.45
C ILE A 361 8.39 2.62 -12.00
N GLY A 362 9.64 2.23 -11.74
CA GLY A 362 9.97 0.88 -11.30
C GLY A 362 9.31 0.52 -9.98
N GLU A 363 9.23 1.45 -9.05
CA GLU A 363 8.58 1.24 -7.74
C GLU A 363 7.06 1.18 -7.85
N THR A 364 6.46 1.88 -8.80
CA THR A 364 5.02 1.75 -9.11
C THR A 364 4.72 0.36 -9.70
N VAL A 365 5.58 -0.16 -10.58
CA VAL A 365 5.48 -1.53 -11.11
C VAL A 365 5.59 -2.58 -9.98
N ASP A 366 6.49 -2.37 -9.02
CA ASP A 366 6.62 -3.26 -7.85
C ASP A 366 5.34 -3.26 -7.01
N LEU A 367 4.75 -2.10 -6.78
CA LEU A 367 3.47 -2.01 -6.06
C LEU A 367 2.37 -2.74 -6.83
N ASP A 368 2.29 -2.57 -8.14
CA ASP A 368 1.31 -3.27 -8.96
C ASP A 368 1.41 -4.79 -8.83
N GLU A 369 2.61 -5.35 -8.82
CA GLU A 369 2.83 -6.78 -8.60
C GLU A 369 2.35 -7.23 -7.20
N ALA A 370 2.56 -6.41 -6.17
CA ALA A 370 2.02 -6.68 -4.84
C ALA A 370 0.48 -6.63 -4.81
N VAL A 371 -0.12 -5.68 -5.51
CA VAL A 371 -1.58 -5.60 -5.67
C VAL A 371 -2.13 -6.84 -6.34
N GLN A 372 -1.45 -7.35 -7.37
CA GLN A 372 -1.84 -8.60 -8.03
C GLN A 372 -1.91 -9.77 -7.03
N ARG A 373 -0.93 -9.89 -6.12
CA ARG A 373 -0.91 -10.94 -5.09
C ARG A 373 -2.07 -10.79 -4.11
N ALA A 374 -2.35 -9.58 -3.67
CA ALA A 374 -3.50 -9.30 -2.81
C ALA A 374 -4.83 -9.68 -3.48
N LEU A 375 -5.00 -9.34 -4.75
CA LEU A 375 -6.21 -9.65 -5.51
C LEU A 375 -6.37 -11.15 -5.78
N GLU A 376 -5.28 -11.86 -6.08
CA GLU A 376 -5.30 -13.32 -6.23
C GLU A 376 -5.79 -14.01 -4.95
N PHE A 377 -5.29 -13.58 -3.80
CA PHE A 377 -5.76 -14.08 -2.51
C PHE A 377 -7.23 -13.73 -2.26
N ALA A 378 -7.60 -12.46 -2.43
CA ALA A 378 -8.96 -11.98 -2.18
C ALA A 378 -10.00 -12.71 -3.05
N LYS A 379 -9.67 -12.97 -4.30
CA LYS A 379 -10.53 -13.73 -5.22
C LYS A 379 -10.78 -15.17 -4.76
N LYS A 380 -9.76 -15.82 -4.22
CA LYS A 380 -9.88 -17.20 -3.69
C LYS A 380 -10.62 -17.24 -2.36
N ASP A 381 -10.34 -16.29 -1.48
CA ASP A 381 -10.89 -16.20 -0.13
C ASP A 381 -12.36 -15.78 -0.13
N GLY A 382 -12.74 -14.81 -0.94
CA GLY A 382 -14.11 -14.30 -1.08
C GLY A 382 -14.59 -13.37 0.04
N ASN A 383 -13.78 -13.15 1.09
CA ASN A 383 -14.11 -12.30 2.25
C ASN A 383 -13.03 -11.28 2.58
N THR A 384 -12.23 -10.91 1.61
CA THR A 384 -11.12 -9.96 1.76
C THR A 384 -11.44 -8.65 1.06
N LEU A 385 -11.36 -7.54 1.79
CA LEU A 385 -11.39 -6.19 1.24
C LEU A 385 -9.96 -5.79 0.86
N VAL A 386 -9.74 -5.51 -0.41
CA VAL A 386 -8.48 -4.95 -0.94
C VAL A 386 -8.71 -3.50 -1.29
N ILE A 387 -7.87 -2.62 -0.78
CA ILE A 387 -7.90 -1.17 -1.07
C ILE A 387 -6.53 -0.74 -1.55
N VAL A 388 -6.49 0.01 -2.65
CA VAL A 388 -5.27 0.58 -3.22
C VAL A 388 -5.43 2.08 -3.36
N THR A 389 -4.49 2.83 -2.82
CA THR A 389 -4.48 4.29 -2.89
C THR A 389 -3.07 4.84 -2.70
N ALA A 390 -2.94 6.14 -2.58
CA ALA A 390 -1.71 6.85 -2.22
C ALA A 390 -1.94 7.66 -0.94
N ASP A 391 -0.88 8.20 -0.37
CA ASP A 391 -0.94 9.06 0.81
C ASP A 391 -1.03 10.55 0.44
N HIS A 392 -0.38 10.96 -0.65
CA HIS A 392 -0.47 12.29 -1.26
C HIS A 392 -0.12 12.20 -2.74
N ALA A 393 -0.36 13.28 -3.48
CA ALA A 393 0.13 13.44 -4.84
C ALA A 393 1.57 13.99 -4.83
N HIS A 394 2.22 14.00 -5.99
CA HIS A 394 3.63 14.39 -6.11
C HIS A 394 3.91 15.29 -7.32
N ALA A 395 5.19 15.61 -7.51
CA ALA A 395 5.69 16.61 -8.44
C ALA A 395 5.62 16.20 -9.90
N SER A 396 5.69 14.90 -10.22
CA SER A 396 5.88 14.47 -11.61
C SER A 396 4.67 14.74 -12.50
N GLN A 397 4.94 15.18 -13.73
CA GLN A 397 3.95 15.39 -14.77
C GLN A 397 4.46 14.85 -16.10
N ILE A 398 3.54 14.50 -16.99
CA ILE A 398 3.82 14.13 -18.39
C ILE A 398 3.60 15.37 -19.25
N VAL A 399 4.62 15.76 -20.00
CA VAL A 399 4.55 16.93 -20.90
C VAL A 399 4.86 16.53 -22.34
N ALA A 400 4.49 17.38 -23.31
CA ALA A 400 4.79 17.12 -24.71
C ALA A 400 6.32 17.03 -24.94
N PRO A 401 6.78 16.16 -25.86
CA PRO A 401 8.21 15.87 -26.03
C PRO A 401 9.11 17.09 -26.33
N ASP A 402 8.57 18.09 -27.00
CA ASP A 402 9.28 19.31 -27.39
C ASP A 402 9.08 20.50 -26.42
N THR A 403 8.40 20.28 -25.31
CA THR A 403 8.13 21.32 -24.33
C THR A 403 9.43 21.83 -23.69
N LYS A 404 9.66 23.13 -23.73
CA LYS A 404 10.69 23.82 -22.93
C LYS A 404 10.12 24.11 -21.56
N ALA A 405 10.09 23.10 -20.71
CA ALA A 405 9.59 23.21 -19.34
C ALA A 405 10.55 24.03 -18.48
N PRO A 406 10.06 24.86 -17.55
CA PRO A 406 10.91 25.63 -16.65
C PRO A 406 11.64 24.78 -15.61
N GLY A 407 11.18 23.56 -15.33
CA GLY A 407 11.74 22.62 -14.38
C GLY A 407 12.69 21.60 -15.02
N LEU A 408 12.83 20.48 -14.32
CA LEU A 408 13.68 19.36 -14.73
C LEU A 408 12.88 18.40 -15.61
N THR A 409 13.48 17.88 -16.68
CA THR A 409 12.82 16.95 -17.59
C THR A 409 13.72 15.76 -17.92
N GLN A 410 13.09 14.62 -18.24
CA GLN A 410 13.73 13.42 -18.75
C GLN A 410 12.81 12.74 -19.75
N ALA A 411 13.31 12.46 -20.94
CA ALA A 411 12.62 11.69 -21.96
C ALA A 411 12.88 10.18 -21.78
N LEU A 412 11.84 9.38 -21.95
CA LEU A 412 11.85 7.94 -21.79
C LEU A 412 11.32 7.22 -23.04
N ASN A 413 11.94 6.09 -23.37
CA ASN A 413 11.40 5.18 -24.39
C ASN A 413 10.33 4.29 -23.77
N THR A 414 9.10 4.36 -24.24
CA THR A 414 7.98 3.56 -23.72
C THR A 414 7.82 2.23 -24.45
N LYS A 415 7.03 1.33 -23.88
CA LYS A 415 6.67 0.05 -24.50
C LYS A 415 6.01 0.19 -25.87
N ASP A 416 5.32 1.31 -26.13
CA ASP A 416 4.72 1.62 -27.42
C ASP A 416 5.74 1.97 -28.52
N GLY A 417 7.02 2.13 -28.18
CA GLY A 417 8.04 2.66 -29.07
C GLY A 417 7.95 4.18 -29.26
N ALA A 418 7.18 4.86 -28.42
CA ALA A 418 7.06 6.31 -28.38
C ALA A 418 7.93 6.92 -27.28
N VAL A 419 8.15 8.23 -27.37
CA VAL A 419 8.87 8.99 -26.33
C VAL A 419 7.87 9.66 -25.41
N MET A 420 8.01 9.42 -24.10
CA MET A 420 7.29 10.11 -23.04
C MET A 420 8.25 11.01 -22.25
N VAL A 421 7.86 12.23 -21.96
CA VAL A 421 8.66 13.17 -21.19
C VAL A 421 8.06 13.39 -19.82
N MET A 422 8.87 13.10 -18.78
CA MET A 422 8.56 13.42 -17.41
C MET A 422 9.14 14.79 -17.04
N SER A 423 8.35 15.58 -16.34
CA SER A 423 8.70 16.92 -15.88
C SER A 423 8.52 17.04 -14.36
N TYR A 424 9.47 17.71 -13.72
CA TYR A 424 9.49 18.03 -12.29
C TYR A 424 9.80 19.52 -12.14
N GLY A 425 9.03 20.26 -11.38
CA GLY A 425 9.24 21.71 -11.35
C GLY A 425 8.45 22.45 -10.28
N ASN A 426 8.22 21.82 -9.12
CA ASN A 426 7.53 22.47 -8.01
C ASN A 426 8.47 22.89 -6.86
N SER A 427 9.79 22.68 -7.01
CA SER A 427 10.82 23.15 -6.09
C SER A 427 12.08 23.53 -6.87
N GLU A 428 12.76 24.61 -6.45
CA GLU A 428 14.08 25.01 -6.94
C GLU A 428 15.21 24.34 -6.15
N GLU A 429 14.87 23.68 -5.04
CA GLU A 429 15.79 22.92 -4.20
C GLU A 429 16.16 21.57 -4.85
N ASP A 430 17.12 20.86 -4.25
CA ASP A 430 17.56 19.54 -4.72
C ASP A 430 16.45 18.47 -4.65
N SER A 431 15.47 18.68 -3.76
CA SER A 431 14.31 17.82 -3.58
C SER A 431 13.06 18.44 -4.18
N GLN A 432 12.33 17.68 -4.98
CA GLN A 432 11.00 18.06 -5.41
C GLN A 432 9.99 17.79 -4.29
N GLU A 433 8.82 18.43 -4.33
CA GLU A 433 7.86 18.44 -3.23
C GLU A 433 6.55 17.73 -3.56
N HIS A 434 5.78 17.41 -2.53
CA HIS A 434 4.41 16.91 -2.66
C HIS A 434 3.49 17.94 -3.32
N THR A 435 2.35 17.50 -3.81
CA THR A 435 1.27 18.36 -4.31
C THR A 435 -0.07 18.01 -3.67
N GLY A 436 -0.99 18.97 -3.68
CA GLY A 436 -2.26 18.88 -2.99
C GLY A 436 -3.44 18.31 -3.82
N SER A 437 -3.18 17.74 -4.99
CA SER A 437 -4.23 17.18 -5.84
C SER A 437 -4.90 15.99 -5.17
N GLN A 438 -6.22 15.84 -5.36
CA GLN A 438 -6.94 14.65 -4.89
C GLN A 438 -6.34 13.36 -5.47
N LEU A 439 -6.57 12.25 -4.79
CA LEU A 439 -5.99 10.95 -5.11
C LEU A 439 -7.03 9.95 -5.56
N ARG A 440 -6.63 9.07 -6.48
CA ARG A 440 -7.38 7.86 -6.77
C ARG A 440 -7.37 6.94 -5.56
N ILE A 441 -8.54 6.37 -5.25
CA ILE A 441 -8.71 5.24 -4.34
C ILE A 441 -9.52 4.17 -5.07
N ALA A 442 -9.11 2.91 -4.97
CA ALA A 442 -9.78 1.80 -5.64
C ALA A 442 -9.92 0.62 -4.68
N ALA A 443 -10.99 -0.15 -4.82
CA ALA A 443 -11.26 -1.25 -3.93
C ALA A 443 -11.93 -2.45 -4.62
N TYR A 444 -11.77 -3.61 -3.99
CA TYR A 444 -12.36 -4.89 -4.36
C TYR A 444 -12.78 -5.65 -3.10
N GLY A 445 -13.96 -6.26 -3.12
CA GLY A 445 -14.43 -7.11 -2.04
C GLY A 445 -15.52 -6.48 -1.16
N PRO A 446 -15.81 -7.06 0.00
CA PRO A 446 -16.82 -6.53 0.92
C PRO A 446 -16.53 -5.08 1.30
N HIS A 447 -17.58 -4.25 1.36
CA HIS A 447 -17.50 -2.81 1.66
C HIS A 447 -16.74 -1.94 0.66
N ALA A 448 -16.29 -2.48 -0.48
CA ALA A 448 -15.55 -1.74 -1.50
C ALA A 448 -16.33 -0.54 -2.08
N ALA A 449 -17.65 -0.54 -2.03
CA ALA A 449 -18.48 0.57 -2.49
C ALA A 449 -18.22 1.90 -1.74
N ASN A 450 -17.65 1.83 -0.53
CA ASN A 450 -17.39 3.02 0.29
C ASN A 450 -16.24 3.90 -0.23
N VAL A 451 -15.48 3.46 -1.23
CA VAL A 451 -14.45 4.30 -1.86
C VAL A 451 -14.99 5.10 -3.07
N VAL A 452 -16.22 4.81 -3.51
CA VAL A 452 -16.78 5.43 -4.72
C VAL A 452 -17.17 6.88 -4.47
N GLY A 453 -16.92 7.74 -5.44
CA GLY A 453 -17.17 9.18 -5.36
C GLY A 453 -16.02 9.94 -4.71
N LEU A 454 -16.33 11.02 -4.01
CA LEU A 454 -15.36 11.81 -3.26
C LEU A 454 -15.45 11.50 -1.77
N THR A 455 -14.34 11.05 -1.20
CA THR A 455 -14.18 10.79 0.24
C THR A 455 -12.99 11.57 0.81
N ASP A 456 -12.72 11.43 2.09
CA ASP A 456 -11.50 11.92 2.73
C ASP A 456 -10.69 10.75 3.29
N GLN A 457 -9.40 10.93 3.51
CA GLN A 457 -8.54 9.89 4.11
C GLN A 457 -9.08 9.34 5.45
N THR A 458 -9.74 10.16 6.21
CA THR A 458 -10.38 9.75 7.46
C THR A 458 -11.53 8.76 7.23
N ASP A 459 -12.26 8.89 6.12
CA ASP A 459 -13.32 7.91 5.77
C ASP A 459 -12.75 6.51 5.56
N LEU A 460 -11.52 6.41 5.08
CA LEU A 460 -10.86 5.10 4.88
C LEU A 460 -10.72 4.34 6.21
N PHE A 461 -10.36 5.03 7.31
CA PHE A 461 -10.34 4.43 8.64
C PHE A 461 -11.71 3.85 9.02
N TYR A 462 -12.77 4.64 8.88
CA TYR A 462 -14.12 4.20 9.24
C TYR A 462 -14.62 3.07 8.34
N THR A 463 -14.29 3.09 7.06
CA THR A 463 -14.61 2.00 6.13
C THR A 463 -13.94 0.69 6.56
N MET A 464 -12.64 0.72 6.89
CA MET A 464 -11.92 -0.46 7.36
C MET A 464 -12.42 -0.95 8.71
N LYS A 465 -12.65 -0.02 9.65
CA LYS A 465 -13.21 -0.33 10.97
C LYS A 465 -14.57 -1.02 10.86
N ALA A 466 -15.47 -0.48 10.04
CA ALA A 466 -16.79 -1.05 9.82
C ALA A 466 -16.72 -2.41 9.11
N ALA A 467 -15.89 -2.54 8.08
CA ALA A 467 -15.73 -3.78 7.33
C ALA A 467 -15.29 -4.95 8.21
N LEU A 468 -14.37 -4.71 9.16
CA LEU A 468 -13.89 -5.71 10.12
C LEU A 468 -14.81 -5.84 11.36
N GLY A 469 -15.85 -5.03 11.48
CA GLY A 469 -16.74 -5.05 12.65
C GLY A 469 -16.05 -4.63 13.95
N LEU A 470 -15.03 -3.78 13.88
CA LEU A 470 -14.31 -3.27 15.05
C LEU A 470 -15.15 -2.22 15.80
N LYS A 471 -15.07 -2.24 17.13
CA LYS A 471 -15.81 -1.32 18.01
C LYS A 471 -15.04 -0.05 18.32
#